data_f246ab6d8247dcffdd7f706abbafab59
#
_entry.id   f246ab6d8247dcffdd7f706abbafab59
#
_cell.length_a   1.000
_cell.length_b   1.000
_cell.length_c   1.000
_cell.angle_alpha   90.00
_cell.angle_beta   90.00
_cell.angle_gamma   90.00
#
_symmetry.space_group_name_H-M   'P 1'
#
loop_
_entity.id
_entity.type
_entity.pdbx_description
1 polymer ?
#
loop_
_entity_poly.entity_id
_entity_poly.type
_entity_poly.pdbx_seq_one_letter_code
_entity_poly.pdbx_strand_id
1 'polypeptide(L)'
;LTASQAVELGYCDGIAESLHEVVVSHLGYNDYDLIAYNPTIYDKIKGFLTNGVLQALLIMFIIGGIYFELQSPGLGFPTAAAITAAILYFTPLYLTGYAQNWEVLLFVLGLIFIVFEIFVVPGFGFTGIAGIIFIFISLVLALVGNVRFNFEGLPAKEVFQAFITVLGGMGMGMVLIIYFSSRIGKKGFLRNVALLADQEGYSSVPLEPDSLIGKTGIASTVLRPSGKVNIDGEFYDAVASHGMIDKGEEVVVRRYESFQLYVVRKG
;
A
#
# COMPACT_ATOMS: atom_id res chain seq x y z
N LEU A 1 0.98 12.76 44.10
CA LEU A 1 1.54 13.98 44.65
C LEU A 1 0.39 14.89 45.12
N THR A 2 0.40 15.34 46.35
CA THR A 2 -0.50 16.40 46.81
C THR A 2 0.06 17.75 46.39
N ALA A 3 -0.78 18.81 46.39
CA ALA A 3 -0.32 20.14 46.02
C ALA A 3 0.83 20.62 46.92
N SER A 4 0.76 20.38 48.24
CA SER A 4 1.84 20.68 49.17
C SER A 4 3.13 19.92 48.88
N GLN A 5 3.07 18.66 48.54
CA GLN A 5 4.25 17.87 48.16
C GLN A 5 4.85 18.35 46.83
N ALA A 6 4.02 18.87 45.92
CA ALA A 6 4.52 19.41 44.65
C ALA A 6 5.33 20.71 44.86
N VAL A 7 4.91 21.56 45.81
CA VAL A 7 5.68 22.76 46.18
C VAL A 7 6.97 22.36 46.90
N GLU A 8 6.91 21.43 47.84
CA GLU A 8 8.08 20.97 48.61
C GLU A 8 9.16 20.34 47.73
N LEU A 9 8.73 19.65 46.67
CA LEU A 9 9.61 19.00 45.71
C LEU A 9 10.01 19.92 44.55
N GLY A 10 9.57 21.18 44.53
CA GLY A 10 9.93 22.18 43.51
C GLY A 10 9.27 21.99 42.16
N TYR A 11 8.14 21.25 42.09
CA TYR A 11 7.37 21.10 40.85
C TYR A 11 6.41 22.26 40.56
N CYS A 12 6.12 23.09 41.53
CA CYS A 12 5.35 24.33 41.40
C CYS A 12 5.81 25.36 42.43
N ASP A 13 5.57 26.66 42.16
CA ASP A 13 6.05 27.78 42.96
C ASP A 13 5.15 28.09 44.17
N GLY A 14 3.92 27.57 44.20
CA GLY A 14 2.99 27.83 45.28
C GLY A 14 1.66 27.08 45.11
N ILE A 15 0.77 27.29 46.07
CA ILE A 15 -0.60 26.78 46.06
C ILE A 15 -1.52 27.99 46.12
N ALA A 16 -2.56 28.03 45.33
CA ALA A 16 -3.59 29.04 45.32
C ALA A 16 -4.98 28.39 45.20
N GLU A 17 -5.97 28.97 45.85
CA GLU A 17 -7.35 28.48 45.77
C GLU A 17 -8.08 28.96 44.51
N SER A 18 -7.60 30.03 43.89
CA SER A 18 -8.22 30.59 42.67
C SER A 18 -7.20 31.23 41.73
N LEU A 19 -7.62 31.33 40.47
CA LEU A 19 -6.86 32.05 39.42
C LEU A 19 -6.66 33.54 39.82
N HIS A 20 -7.66 34.13 40.46
CA HIS A 20 -7.57 35.51 40.94
C HIS A 20 -6.45 35.68 41.97
N GLU A 21 -6.33 34.77 42.91
CA GLU A 21 -5.26 34.78 43.90
C GLU A 21 -3.87 34.66 43.23
N VAL A 22 -3.72 33.80 42.23
CA VAL A 22 -2.45 33.68 41.49
C VAL A 22 -2.11 34.98 40.82
N VAL A 23 -3.06 35.62 40.13
CA VAL A 23 -2.81 36.83 39.38
C VAL A 23 -2.51 38.01 40.30
N VAL A 24 -3.25 38.17 41.40
CA VAL A 24 -3.07 39.31 42.31
C VAL A 24 -1.90 39.06 43.28
N SER A 25 -1.83 37.89 43.92
CA SER A 25 -0.85 37.65 44.99
C SER A 25 0.53 37.24 44.45
N HIS A 26 0.60 36.44 43.36
CA HIS A 26 1.87 35.94 42.88
C HIS A 26 2.40 36.75 41.69
N LEU A 27 1.51 37.25 40.80
CA LEU A 27 1.91 38.01 39.61
C LEU A 27 1.82 39.53 39.83
N GLY A 28 1.16 40.00 40.91
CA GLY A 28 1.09 41.43 41.29
C GLY A 28 0.18 42.28 40.40
N TYR A 29 -0.71 41.69 39.60
CA TYR A 29 -1.64 42.41 38.74
C TYR A 29 -2.97 42.61 39.41
N ASN A 30 -3.37 43.86 39.69
CA ASN A 30 -4.65 44.20 40.31
C ASN A 30 -5.78 44.43 39.29
N ASP A 31 -5.41 44.75 38.07
CA ASP A 31 -6.33 45.01 36.96
C ASP A 31 -5.97 44.05 35.82
N TYR A 32 -6.87 43.09 35.52
CA TYR A 32 -6.66 42.09 34.48
C TYR A 32 -7.99 41.54 33.94
N ASP A 33 -8.00 41.26 32.66
CA ASP A 33 -9.10 40.61 31.98
C ASP A 33 -8.78 39.11 31.75
N LEU A 34 -9.65 38.21 32.22
CA LEU A 34 -9.56 36.80 31.90
C LEU A 34 -10.23 36.51 30.56
N ILE A 35 -9.41 36.35 29.54
CA ILE A 35 -9.91 35.98 28.21
C ILE A 35 -9.93 34.44 28.10
N ALA A 36 -11.13 33.87 28.05
CA ALA A 36 -11.26 32.42 27.78
C ALA A 36 -10.78 32.11 26.39
N TYR A 37 -9.82 31.21 26.28
CA TYR A 37 -9.38 30.70 25.00
C TYR A 37 -10.50 29.86 24.35
N ASN A 38 -11.08 30.38 23.28
CA ASN A 38 -12.03 29.67 22.46
C ASN A 38 -11.29 29.13 21.23
N PRO A 39 -11.11 27.80 21.11
CA PRO A 39 -10.42 27.22 19.97
C PRO A 39 -11.15 27.54 18.67
N THR A 40 -10.41 28.08 17.72
CA THR A 40 -10.89 28.40 16.38
C THR A 40 -11.26 27.12 15.62
N ILE A 41 -11.95 27.25 14.50
CA ILE A 41 -12.21 26.11 13.59
C ILE A 41 -10.87 25.47 13.15
N TYR A 42 -9.87 26.30 12.90
CA TYR A 42 -8.51 25.85 12.59
C TYR A 42 -7.92 24.96 13.70
N ASP A 43 -8.01 25.38 14.96
CA ASP A 43 -7.49 24.61 16.09
C ASP A 43 -8.21 23.27 16.27
N LYS A 44 -9.52 23.26 16.00
CA LYS A 44 -10.31 22.02 16.04
C LYS A 44 -9.92 21.05 14.94
N ILE A 45 -9.78 21.53 13.68
CA ILE A 45 -9.35 20.72 12.56
C ILE A 45 -7.93 20.20 12.80
N LYS A 46 -7.00 21.06 13.24
CA LYS A 46 -5.64 20.70 13.58
C LYS A 46 -5.61 19.61 14.66
N GLY A 47 -6.31 19.80 15.79
CA GLY A 47 -6.40 18.80 16.86
C GLY A 47 -7.02 17.48 16.40
N PHE A 48 -7.99 17.52 15.50
CA PHE A 48 -8.57 16.32 14.89
C PHE A 48 -7.54 15.60 14.03
N LEU A 49 -6.85 16.29 13.13
CA LEU A 49 -5.86 15.70 12.23
C LEU A 49 -4.60 15.18 12.96
N THR A 50 -4.22 15.76 14.08
CA THR A 50 -3.09 15.29 14.91
C THR A 50 -3.48 14.19 15.89
N ASN A 51 -4.75 13.76 15.92
CA ASN A 51 -5.18 12.65 16.78
C ASN A 51 -4.49 11.35 16.35
N GLY A 52 -3.91 10.61 17.29
CA GLY A 52 -3.12 9.40 17.00
C GLY A 52 -3.89 8.31 16.26
N VAL A 53 -5.20 8.16 16.52
CA VAL A 53 -6.04 7.19 15.80
C VAL A 53 -6.19 7.59 14.32
N LEU A 54 -6.46 8.88 14.07
CA LEU A 54 -6.57 9.38 12.71
C LEU A 54 -5.22 9.31 11.98
N GLN A 55 -4.13 9.63 12.65
CA GLN A 55 -2.77 9.49 12.12
C GLN A 55 -2.50 8.04 11.69
N ALA A 56 -2.86 7.05 12.52
CA ALA A 56 -2.73 5.64 12.17
C ALA A 56 -3.59 5.26 10.95
N LEU A 57 -4.82 5.80 10.83
CA LEU A 57 -5.66 5.61 9.65
C LEU A 57 -5.05 6.24 8.39
N LEU A 58 -4.48 7.44 8.50
CA LEU A 58 -3.81 8.08 7.37
C LEU A 58 -2.59 7.26 6.91
N ILE A 59 -1.80 6.72 7.85
CA ILE A 59 -0.68 5.81 7.53
C ILE A 59 -1.20 4.55 6.83
N MET A 60 -2.32 3.98 7.28
CA MET A 60 -2.97 2.84 6.60
C MET A 60 -3.29 3.15 5.14
N PHE A 61 -3.85 4.34 4.85
CA PHE A 61 -4.15 4.76 3.47
C PHE A 61 -2.89 5.06 2.65
N ILE A 62 -1.86 5.62 3.26
CA ILE A 62 -0.56 5.83 2.60
C ILE A 62 0.01 4.49 2.15
N ILE A 63 0.19 3.55 3.08
CA ILE A 63 0.80 2.24 2.80
C ILE A 63 -0.07 1.41 1.84
N GLY A 64 -1.38 1.34 2.10
CA GLY A 64 -2.32 0.63 1.24
C GLY A 64 -2.37 1.20 -0.17
N GLY A 65 -2.44 2.54 -0.31
CA GLY A 65 -2.49 3.19 -1.61
C GLY A 65 -1.21 3.01 -2.41
N ILE A 66 -0.03 3.15 -1.77
CA ILE A 66 1.27 2.87 -2.40
C ILE A 66 1.31 1.42 -2.90
N TYR A 67 0.94 0.47 -2.07
CA TYR A 67 0.94 -0.95 -2.44
C TYR A 67 0.04 -1.23 -3.65
N PHE A 68 -1.22 -0.77 -3.63
CA PHE A 68 -2.16 -1.03 -4.72
C PHE A 68 -1.76 -0.36 -6.03
N GLU A 69 -1.15 0.82 -5.98
CA GLU A 69 -0.63 1.46 -7.19
C GLU A 69 0.55 0.69 -7.79
N LEU A 70 1.45 0.18 -6.95
CA LEU A 70 2.59 -0.63 -7.40
C LEU A 70 2.14 -2.00 -7.96
N GLN A 71 1.05 -2.56 -7.42
CA GLN A 71 0.49 -3.83 -7.88
C GLN A 71 -0.27 -3.70 -9.21
N SER A 72 -0.91 -2.57 -9.44
CA SER A 72 -1.74 -2.31 -10.62
C SER A 72 -1.53 -0.88 -11.10
N PRO A 73 -0.39 -0.58 -11.71
CA PRO A 73 -0.04 0.76 -12.14
C PRO A 73 -1.04 1.28 -13.17
N GLY A 74 -1.52 2.52 -12.97
CA GLY A 74 -2.46 3.19 -13.86
C GLY A 74 -3.88 3.31 -13.37
N LEU A 75 -4.22 2.82 -12.16
CA LEU A 75 -5.54 3.03 -11.55
C LEU A 75 -5.77 4.47 -11.11
N GLY A 76 -4.70 5.17 -10.71
CA GLY A 76 -4.73 6.57 -10.27
C GLY A 76 -5.45 6.82 -8.95
N PHE A 77 -6.51 6.09 -8.63
CA PHE A 77 -7.26 6.24 -7.38
C PHE A 77 -6.42 5.90 -6.13
N PRO A 78 -5.71 4.76 -6.07
CA PRO A 78 -4.84 4.46 -4.93
C PRO A 78 -3.74 5.49 -4.73
N THR A 79 -3.12 5.97 -5.82
CA THR A 79 -2.13 7.06 -5.78
C THR A 79 -2.74 8.34 -5.23
N ALA A 80 -3.92 8.75 -5.73
CA ALA A 80 -4.59 9.94 -5.24
C ALA A 80 -4.94 9.83 -3.74
N ALA A 81 -5.41 8.66 -3.29
CA ALA A 81 -5.69 8.38 -1.89
C ALA A 81 -4.42 8.45 -1.02
N ALA A 82 -3.31 7.84 -1.47
CA ALA A 82 -2.03 7.87 -0.77
C ALA A 82 -1.47 9.29 -0.66
N ILE A 83 -1.48 10.06 -1.74
CA ILE A 83 -1.01 11.46 -1.75
C ILE A 83 -1.87 12.31 -0.83
N THR A 84 -3.20 12.19 -0.92
CA THR A 84 -4.12 12.94 -0.05
C THR A 84 -3.87 12.61 1.42
N ALA A 85 -3.74 11.32 1.75
CA ALA A 85 -3.44 10.87 3.09
C ALA A 85 -2.08 11.39 3.59
N ALA A 86 -1.05 11.39 2.74
CA ALA A 86 0.27 11.95 3.08
C ALA A 86 0.22 13.45 3.34
N ILE A 87 -0.51 14.22 2.51
CA ILE A 87 -0.71 15.65 2.74
C ILE A 87 -1.44 15.88 4.07
N LEU A 88 -2.52 15.17 4.34
CA LEU A 88 -3.27 15.28 5.59
C LEU A 88 -2.46 14.82 6.81
N TYR A 89 -1.50 13.92 6.62
CA TYR A 89 -0.58 13.46 7.66
C TYR A 89 0.49 14.51 7.97
N PHE A 90 1.26 14.93 6.97
CA PHE A 90 2.41 15.81 7.18
C PHE A 90 2.03 17.27 7.40
N THR A 91 0.98 17.80 6.74
CA THR A 91 0.65 19.23 6.81
C THR A 91 0.37 19.71 8.24
N PRO A 92 -0.51 19.08 9.04
CA PRO A 92 -0.76 19.55 10.40
C PRO A 92 0.48 19.41 11.29
N LEU A 93 1.28 18.37 11.12
CA LEU A 93 2.52 18.17 11.86
C LEU A 93 3.57 19.21 11.51
N TYR A 94 3.68 19.58 10.24
CA TYR A 94 4.56 20.63 9.77
C TYR A 94 4.13 22.02 10.31
N LEU A 95 2.85 22.35 10.23
CA LEU A 95 2.32 23.63 10.72
C LEU A 95 2.41 23.78 12.25
N THR A 96 2.48 22.69 12.98
CA THR A 96 2.70 22.68 14.44
C THR A 96 4.19 22.70 14.83
N GLY A 97 5.09 22.53 13.86
CA GLY A 97 6.53 22.41 14.12
C GLY A 97 6.98 21.02 14.59
N TYR A 98 6.07 20.03 14.63
CA TYR A 98 6.41 18.62 14.94
C TYR A 98 7.23 18.01 13.81
N ALA A 99 6.78 18.14 12.56
CA ALA A 99 7.53 17.70 11.39
C ALA A 99 8.30 18.87 10.77
N GLN A 100 9.44 18.57 10.21
CA GLN A 100 10.30 19.51 9.48
C GLN A 100 10.50 19.03 8.02
N ASN A 101 11.23 19.79 7.23
CA ASN A 101 11.46 19.48 5.81
C ASN A 101 12.19 18.13 5.60
N TRP A 102 13.04 17.72 6.51
CA TRP A 102 13.87 16.54 6.35
C TRP A 102 13.10 15.23 6.57
N GLU A 103 12.05 15.20 7.42
CA GLU A 103 11.18 14.03 7.56
C GLU A 103 10.41 13.78 6.26
N VAL A 104 9.87 14.85 5.67
CA VAL A 104 9.20 14.76 4.36
C VAL A 104 10.18 14.31 3.28
N LEU A 105 11.40 14.84 3.30
CA LEU A 105 12.44 14.47 2.35
C LEU A 105 12.85 13.00 2.52
N LEU A 106 12.99 12.53 3.76
CA LEU A 106 13.28 11.13 4.07
C LEU A 106 12.16 10.19 3.61
N PHE A 107 10.89 10.62 3.75
CA PHE A 107 9.73 9.88 3.24
C PHE A 107 9.80 9.74 1.71
N VAL A 108 10.02 10.84 1.01
CA VAL A 108 10.14 10.85 -0.46
C VAL A 108 11.33 9.99 -0.92
N LEU A 109 12.46 10.07 -0.23
CA LEU A 109 13.63 9.23 -0.51
C LEU A 109 13.30 7.75 -0.34
N GLY A 110 12.57 7.39 0.72
CA GLY A 110 12.09 6.02 0.93
C GLY A 110 11.19 5.53 -0.21
N LEU A 111 10.28 6.39 -0.70
CA LEU A 111 9.46 6.08 -1.87
C LEU A 111 10.30 5.85 -3.14
N ILE A 112 11.28 6.71 -3.38
CA ILE A 112 12.20 6.56 -4.52
C ILE A 112 12.93 5.21 -4.44
N PHE A 113 13.39 4.81 -3.26
CA PHE A 113 14.07 3.53 -3.08
C PHE A 113 13.16 2.33 -3.35
N ILE A 114 11.89 2.38 -2.94
CA ILE A 114 10.90 1.33 -3.26
C ILE A 114 10.63 1.26 -4.75
N VAL A 115 10.43 2.42 -5.40
CA VAL A 115 10.21 2.48 -6.86
C VAL A 115 11.44 1.94 -7.60
N PHE A 116 12.64 2.32 -7.19
CA PHE A 116 13.89 1.85 -7.78
C PHE A 116 14.04 0.33 -7.65
N GLU A 117 13.72 -0.24 -6.48
CA GLU A 117 13.73 -1.69 -6.24
C GLU A 117 12.82 -2.44 -7.21
N ILE A 118 11.59 -1.95 -7.41
CA ILE A 118 10.59 -2.64 -8.22
C ILE A 118 10.93 -2.57 -9.72
N PHE A 119 11.44 -1.43 -10.19
CA PHE A 119 11.61 -1.19 -11.64
C PHE A 119 13.04 -1.42 -12.14
N VAL A 120 14.06 -1.37 -11.27
CA VAL A 120 15.47 -1.41 -11.69
C VAL A 120 16.19 -2.65 -11.16
N VAL A 121 15.91 -3.07 -9.93
CA VAL A 121 16.60 -4.20 -9.29
C VAL A 121 15.69 -5.43 -9.32
N PRO A 122 16.05 -6.51 -10.07
CA PRO A 122 15.24 -7.71 -10.09
C PRO A 122 15.35 -8.48 -8.76
N GLY A 123 14.26 -8.51 -8.00
CA GLY A 123 14.17 -9.17 -6.71
C GLY A 123 14.19 -8.19 -5.55
N PHE A 124 13.57 -8.57 -4.41
CA PHE A 124 13.50 -7.73 -3.22
C PHE A 124 14.84 -7.73 -2.48
N GLY A 125 15.62 -6.66 -2.65
CA GLY A 125 16.98 -6.53 -2.15
C GLY A 125 17.17 -5.40 -1.13
N PHE A 126 18.41 -4.95 -1.00
CA PHE A 126 18.82 -3.94 -0.01
C PHE A 126 18.08 -2.60 -0.17
N THR A 127 17.84 -2.15 -1.41
CA THR A 127 17.17 -0.87 -1.70
C THR A 127 15.72 -0.88 -1.26
N GLY A 128 15.00 -1.98 -1.43
CA GLY A 128 13.62 -2.13 -0.95
C GLY A 128 13.52 -2.08 0.58
N ILE A 129 14.41 -2.79 1.26
CA ILE A 129 14.49 -2.79 2.73
C ILE A 129 14.82 -1.37 3.24
N ALA A 130 15.82 -0.72 2.64
CA ALA A 130 16.18 0.65 3.01
C ALA A 130 15.02 1.63 2.79
N GLY A 131 14.28 1.50 1.68
CA GLY A 131 13.10 2.30 1.40
C GLY A 131 12.01 2.17 2.47
N ILE A 132 11.70 0.94 2.89
CA ILE A 132 10.73 0.68 3.98
C ILE A 132 11.21 1.31 5.30
N ILE A 133 12.49 1.14 5.63
CA ILE A 133 13.08 1.71 6.85
C ILE A 133 13.00 3.24 6.82
N PHE A 134 13.31 3.88 5.69
CA PHE A 134 13.25 5.34 5.56
C PHE A 134 11.82 5.87 5.71
N ILE A 135 10.83 5.20 5.09
CA ILE A 135 9.42 5.55 5.28
C ILE A 135 9.02 5.40 6.75
N PHE A 136 9.36 4.28 7.38
CA PHE A 136 9.04 4.03 8.78
C PHE A 136 9.63 5.10 9.71
N ILE A 137 10.94 5.35 9.58
CA ILE A 137 11.64 6.35 10.39
C ILE A 137 11.06 7.75 10.16
N SER A 138 10.80 8.13 8.92
CA SER A 138 10.18 9.41 8.58
C SER A 138 8.83 9.60 9.27
N LEU A 139 7.95 8.60 9.19
CA LEU A 139 6.62 8.67 9.82
C LEU A 139 6.72 8.74 11.34
N VAL A 140 7.62 7.99 11.97
CA VAL A 140 7.82 8.06 13.43
C VAL A 140 8.36 9.42 13.84
N LEU A 141 9.39 9.91 13.16
CA LEU A 141 10.04 11.18 13.53
C LEU A 141 9.12 12.38 13.32
N ALA A 142 8.25 12.35 12.31
CA ALA A 142 7.26 13.40 12.10
C ALA A 142 6.26 13.51 13.27
N LEU A 143 6.00 12.43 14.03
CA LEU A 143 5.11 12.45 15.20
C LEU A 143 5.84 12.83 16.50
N VAL A 144 7.16 12.75 16.55
CA VAL A 144 7.94 12.93 17.78
C VAL A 144 8.29 14.38 18.07
N GLY A 145 8.03 15.33 17.18
CA GLY A 145 8.30 16.75 17.43
C GLY A 145 9.76 17.08 17.73
N ASN A 146 10.70 16.48 17.01
CA ASN A 146 12.12 16.74 17.19
C ASN A 146 12.55 18.02 16.47
N VAL A 147 13.45 18.81 17.08
CA VAL A 147 14.02 20.00 16.45
C VAL A 147 15.47 19.72 16.05
N ARG A 148 15.74 19.64 14.76
CA ARG A 148 17.08 19.44 14.19
C ARG A 148 17.83 18.22 14.76
N PHE A 149 17.15 17.07 14.87
CA PHE A 149 17.70 15.85 15.49
C PHE A 149 18.08 16.00 16.97
N ASN A 150 17.57 17.02 17.66
CA ASN A 150 17.72 17.11 19.08
C ASN A 150 16.57 16.37 19.77
N PHE A 151 16.91 15.30 20.45
CA PHE A 151 15.99 14.45 21.20
C PHE A 151 16.09 14.69 22.72
N GLU A 152 16.90 15.69 23.16
CA GLU A 152 17.01 16.02 24.57
C GLU A 152 15.69 16.57 25.10
N GLY A 153 15.25 16.02 26.23
CA GLY A 153 13.99 16.41 26.87
C GLY A 153 12.72 15.83 26.30
N LEU A 154 12.79 14.97 25.25
CA LEU A 154 11.60 14.28 24.75
C LEU A 154 11.16 13.18 25.74
N PRO A 155 9.89 13.19 26.17
CA PRO A 155 9.38 12.13 27.03
C PRO A 155 9.39 10.79 26.29
N ALA A 156 10.00 9.76 26.88
CA ALA A 156 10.03 8.41 26.30
C ALA A 156 8.62 7.89 25.93
N LYS A 157 7.59 8.36 26.64
CA LYS A 157 6.19 8.04 26.37
C LYS A 157 5.74 8.55 24.99
N GLU A 158 6.13 9.75 24.59
CA GLU A 158 5.75 10.33 23.28
C GLU A 158 6.42 9.57 22.14
N VAL A 159 7.70 9.26 22.26
CA VAL A 159 8.44 8.44 21.30
C VAL A 159 7.79 7.06 21.16
N PHE A 160 7.44 6.43 22.29
CA PHE A 160 6.76 5.13 22.29
C PHE A 160 5.36 5.21 21.66
N GLN A 161 4.59 6.27 21.93
CA GLN A 161 3.28 6.48 21.30
C GLN A 161 3.38 6.68 19.80
N ALA A 162 4.34 7.47 19.32
CA ALA A 162 4.61 7.65 17.90
C ALA A 162 4.92 6.31 17.22
N PHE A 163 5.82 5.54 17.82
CA PHE A 163 6.20 4.22 17.34
C PHE A 163 4.99 3.26 17.22
N ILE A 164 4.18 3.17 18.27
CA ILE A 164 2.96 2.32 18.28
C ILE A 164 1.93 2.83 17.26
N THR A 165 1.77 4.14 17.09
CA THR A 165 0.85 4.72 16.11
C THR A 165 1.26 4.34 14.69
N VAL A 166 2.54 4.44 14.36
CA VAL A 166 3.06 4.07 13.03
C VAL A 166 2.96 2.56 12.80
N LEU A 167 3.38 1.74 13.76
CA LEU A 167 3.24 0.29 13.66
C LEU A 167 1.78 -0.13 13.52
N GLY A 168 0.87 0.48 14.29
CA GLY A 168 -0.56 0.25 14.20
C GLY A 168 -1.12 0.60 12.84
N GLY A 169 -0.76 1.77 12.30
CA GLY A 169 -1.15 2.21 10.96
C GLY A 169 -0.64 1.30 9.86
N MET A 170 0.64 0.93 9.92
CA MET A 170 1.24 -0.03 8.97
C MET A 170 0.58 -1.41 9.08
N GLY A 171 0.34 -1.90 10.30
CA GLY A 171 -0.36 -3.16 10.54
C GLY A 171 -1.78 -3.15 9.97
N MET A 172 -2.54 -2.06 10.19
CA MET A 172 -3.87 -1.88 9.57
C MET A 172 -3.76 -1.82 8.04
N GLY A 173 -2.75 -1.15 7.50
CA GLY A 173 -2.48 -1.12 6.06
C GLY A 173 -2.24 -2.52 5.51
N MET A 174 -1.46 -3.34 6.21
CA MET A 174 -1.21 -4.73 5.82
C MET A 174 -2.47 -5.58 5.85
N VAL A 175 -3.32 -5.44 6.88
CA VAL A 175 -4.62 -6.10 6.95
C VAL A 175 -5.52 -5.68 5.78
N LEU A 176 -5.56 -4.38 5.47
CA LEU A 176 -6.29 -3.84 4.32
C LEU A 176 -5.79 -4.45 3.01
N ILE A 177 -4.46 -4.50 2.81
CA ILE A 177 -3.83 -5.11 1.64
C ILE A 177 -4.25 -6.59 1.50
N ILE A 178 -4.13 -7.38 2.55
CA ILE A 178 -4.50 -8.81 2.56
C ILE A 178 -6.00 -8.98 2.25
N TYR A 179 -6.85 -8.17 2.89
CA TYR A 179 -8.29 -8.23 2.70
C TYR A 179 -8.69 -7.93 1.25
N PHE A 180 -8.24 -6.82 0.69
CA PHE A 180 -8.57 -6.45 -0.68
C PHE A 180 -7.90 -7.37 -1.70
N SER A 181 -6.63 -7.73 -1.52
CA SER A 181 -5.91 -8.65 -2.40
C SER A 181 -6.60 -10.01 -2.49
N SER A 182 -7.16 -10.51 -1.38
CA SER A 182 -7.91 -11.77 -1.37
C SER A 182 -9.30 -11.67 -2.06
N ARG A 183 -9.82 -10.46 -2.23
CA ARG A 183 -11.13 -10.18 -2.86
C ARG A 183 -11.03 -9.77 -4.32
N ILE A 184 -9.88 -9.25 -4.76
CA ILE A 184 -9.64 -8.89 -6.15
C ILE A 184 -9.71 -10.17 -6.99
N GLY A 185 -10.61 -10.19 -7.99
CA GLY A 185 -10.81 -11.32 -8.89
C GLY A 185 -11.91 -12.31 -8.52
N LYS A 186 -12.45 -12.31 -7.29
CA LYS A 186 -13.48 -13.28 -6.88
C LYS A 186 -14.92 -12.85 -7.11
N LYS A 187 -15.30 -11.62 -6.89
CA LYS A 187 -16.62 -10.99 -7.24
C LYS A 187 -16.61 -9.50 -6.81
N GLY A 188 -17.15 -8.56 -7.60
CA GLY A 188 -17.43 -7.19 -7.18
C GLY A 188 -16.93 -6.09 -8.12
N PHE A 189 -17.02 -4.83 -7.68
CA PHE A 189 -16.64 -3.61 -8.39
C PHE A 189 -15.20 -3.61 -8.94
N LEU A 190 -14.27 -4.31 -8.28
CA LEU A 190 -12.87 -4.42 -8.68
C LEU A 190 -12.59 -5.50 -9.76
N ARG A 191 -13.62 -6.23 -10.21
CA ARG A 191 -13.49 -7.22 -11.29
C ARG A 191 -13.00 -6.59 -12.60
N ASN A 192 -13.43 -5.36 -12.87
CA ASN A 192 -13.04 -4.64 -14.10
C ASN A 192 -11.60 -4.09 -14.06
N VAL A 193 -10.96 -4.13 -12.90
CA VAL A 193 -9.59 -3.67 -12.67
C VAL A 193 -8.59 -4.82 -12.78
N ALA A 194 -9.03 -6.05 -12.48
CA ALA A 194 -8.24 -7.23 -12.83
C ALA A 194 -8.36 -7.41 -14.35
N LEU A 195 -7.23 -7.37 -15.05
CA LEU A 195 -7.14 -7.87 -16.43
C LEU A 195 -7.57 -9.35 -16.38
N LEU A 196 -8.85 -9.57 -16.63
CA LEU A 196 -9.37 -10.86 -17.02
C LEU A 196 -8.84 -11.10 -18.45
N ALA A 197 -7.56 -11.43 -18.57
CA ALA A 197 -7.14 -12.27 -19.65
C ALA A 197 -7.93 -13.57 -19.44
N ASP A 198 -9.03 -13.70 -20.17
CA ASP A 198 -9.74 -14.96 -20.28
C ASP A 198 -8.73 -15.99 -20.74
N GLN A 199 -8.24 -16.77 -19.81
CA GLN A 199 -7.55 -18.04 -20.09
C GLN A 199 -8.57 -19.16 -20.28
N GLU A 200 -9.79 -18.82 -20.70
CA GLU A 200 -10.73 -19.80 -21.23
C GLU A 200 -10.14 -20.29 -22.57
N GLY A 201 -9.52 -21.44 -22.49
CA GLY A 201 -8.89 -22.12 -23.64
C GLY A 201 -7.46 -22.59 -23.39
N TYR A 202 -6.83 -22.27 -22.28
CA TYR A 202 -5.60 -22.92 -21.83
C TYR A 202 -5.90 -23.96 -20.76
N SER A 203 -6.43 -25.09 -21.18
CA SER A 203 -6.47 -26.28 -20.34
C SER A 203 -5.08 -26.94 -20.41
N SER A 204 -4.26 -26.68 -19.38
CA SER A 204 -3.07 -27.48 -19.12
C SER A 204 -3.47 -28.75 -18.40
N VAL A 205 -4.42 -29.51 -18.96
CA VAL A 205 -4.68 -30.86 -18.49
C VAL A 205 -3.61 -31.74 -19.15
N PRO A 206 -2.80 -32.47 -18.39
CA PRO A 206 -2.01 -33.56 -18.94
C PRO A 206 -2.98 -34.67 -19.33
N LEU A 207 -3.57 -34.56 -20.50
CA LEU A 207 -4.21 -35.69 -21.13
C LEU A 207 -3.13 -36.75 -21.40
N GLU A 208 -3.45 -38.01 -21.09
CA GLU A 208 -2.61 -39.10 -21.51
C GLU A 208 -2.39 -38.96 -23.02
N PRO A 209 -1.15 -38.78 -23.48
CA PRO A 209 -0.86 -38.42 -24.88
C PRO A 209 -1.46 -39.38 -25.88
N ASP A 210 -1.59 -40.64 -25.48
CA ASP A 210 -2.12 -41.76 -26.29
C ASP A 210 -3.63 -41.65 -26.55
N SER A 211 -4.38 -40.91 -25.74
CA SER A 211 -5.84 -40.79 -25.91
C SER A 211 -6.26 -39.87 -27.07
N LEU A 212 -5.38 -39.04 -27.56
CA LEU A 212 -5.64 -38.12 -28.67
C LEU A 212 -5.22 -38.69 -30.03
N ILE A 213 -4.36 -39.72 -30.09
CA ILE A 213 -3.92 -40.34 -31.31
C ILE A 213 -5.09 -41.02 -32.03
N GLY A 214 -5.28 -40.67 -33.31
CA GLY A 214 -6.41 -41.18 -34.11
C GLY A 214 -7.70 -40.35 -34.01
N LYS A 215 -7.80 -39.40 -33.08
CA LYS A 215 -8.98 -38.51 -33.02
C LYS A 215 -9.01 -37.55 -34.22
N THR A 216 -10.22 -37.12 -34.57
CA THR A 216 -10.49 -36.13 -35.58
C THR A 216 -10.77 -34.79 -34.94
N GLY A 217 -10.31 -33.70 -35.55
CA GLY A 217 -10.56 -32.34 -35.12
C GLY A 217 -10.70 -31.41 -36.29
N ILE A 218 -10.82 -30.11 -36.03
CA ILE A 218 -10.92 -29.05 -37.02
C ILE A 218 -9.77 -28.06 -36.82
N ALA A 219 -9.09 -27.67 -37.87
CA ALA A 219 -8.06 -26.65 -37.85
C ALA A 219 -8.68 -25.28 -37.50
N SER A 220 -8.40 -24.78 -36.28
CA SER A 220 -8.90 -23.48 -35.84
C SER A 220 -8.12 -22.29 -36.39
N THR A 221 -6.87 -22.53 -36.74
CA THR A 221 -6.00 -21.59 -37.47
C THR A 221 -5.38 -22.27 -38.67
N VAL A 222 -4.80 -21.52 -39.59
CA VAL A 222 -3.98 -22.09 -40.67
C VAL A 222 -2.73 -22.73 -40.05
N LEU A 223 -2.39 -23.97 -40.41
CA LEU A 223 -1.16 -24.64 -39.99
C LEU A 223 -0.08 -24.50 -41.08
N ARG A 224 0.99 -23.70 -40.78
CA ARG A 224 2.16 -23.42 -41.67
C ARG A 224 3.51 -23.42 -40.92
N PRO A 225 4.12 -24.48 -40.55
CA PRO A 225 3.57 -25.83 -40.32
C PRO A 225 2.76 -25.91 -39.02
N SER A 226 2.90 -24.97 -38.06
CA SER A 226 2.24 -24.96 -36.78
C SER A 226 1.01 -24.06 -36.71
N GLY A 227 0.05 -24.43 -35.86
CA GLY A 227 -1.17 -23.69 -35.61
C GLY A 227 -1.98 -24.37 -34.52
N LYS A 228 -3.29 -24.09 -34.46
CA LYS A 228 -4.19 -24.66 -33.45
C LYS A 228 -5.27 -25.50 -34.08
N VAL A 229 -5.57 -26.62 -33.45
CA VAL A 229 -6.69 -27.52 -33.81
C VAL A 229 -7.66 -27.64 -32.64
N ASN A 230 -8.94 -27.76 -32.95
CA ASN A 230 -9.98 -28.04 -31.97
C ASN A 230 -10.34 -29.52 -32.04
N ILE A 231 -10.22 -30.23 -30.93
CA ILE A 231 -10.58 -31.65 -30.80
C ILE A 231 -11.50 -31.78 -29.59
N ASP A 232 -12.71 -32.27 -29.81
CA ASP A 232 -13.73 -32.46 -28.74
C ASP A 232 -14.06 -31.16 -27.96
N GLY A 233 -13.89 -29.96 -28.59
CA GLY A 233 -14.16 -28.66 -27.97
C GLY A 233 -12.95 -28.01 -27.31
N GLU A 234 -11.82 -28.70 -27.23
CA GLU A 234 -10.57 -28.18 -26.65
C GLU A 234 -9.56 -27.81 -27.75
N PHE A 235 -8.75 -26.75 -27.46
CA PHE A 235 -7.75 -26.28 -28.41
C PHE A 235 -6.37 -26.82 -28.07
N TYR A 236 -5.70 -27.39 -29.08
CA TYR A 236 -4.36 -27.96 -28.97
C TYR A 236 -3.42 -27.33 -30.00
N ASP A 237 -2.16 -27.16 -29.61
CA ASP A 237 -1.12 -26.78 -30.54
C ASP A 237 -0.78 -27.96 -31.44
N ALA A 238 -0.83 -27.74 -32.75
CA ALA A 238 -0.65 -28.79 -33.77
C ALA A 238 0.29 -28.35 -34.88
N VAL A 239 0.97 -29.35 -35.42
CA VAL A 239 1.88 -29.22 -36.57
C VAL A 239 1.36 -30.08 -37.71
N ALA A 240 1.22 -29.50 -38.90
CA ALA A 240 0.90 -30.26 -40.10
C ALA A 240 2.07 -31.16 -40.50
N SER A 241 1.85 -32.47 -40.53
CA SER A 241 2.90 -33.45 -40.92
C SER A 241 3.29 -33.34 -42.39
N HIS A 242 2.38 -32.90 -43.23
CA HIS A 242 2.63 -32.69 -44.68
C HIS A 242 1.86 -31.48 -45.20
N GLY A 243 2.56 -30.58 -45.89
CA GLY A 243 1.94 -29.45 -46.57
C GLY A 243 1.35 -28.41 -45.60
N MET A 244 0.40 -27.63 -46.10
CA MET A 244 -0.33 -26.62 -45.35
C MET A 244 -1.78 -27.07 -45.19
N ILE A 245 -2.35 -26.80 -44.05
CA ILE A 245 -3.76 -27.08 -43.73
C ILE A 245 -4.46 -25.77 -43.48
N ASP A 246 -5.53 -25.50 -44.22
CA ASP A 246 -6.28 -24.26 -44.06
C ASP A 246 -7.23 -24.29 -42.86
N LYS A 247 -7.60 -23.10 -42.40
CA LYS A 247 -8.55 -22.96 -41.28
C LYS A 247 -9.91 -23.59 -41.69
N GLY A 248 -10.46 -24.41 -40.78
CA GLY A 248 -11.75 -25.06 -40.98
C GLY A 248 -11.66 -26.47 -41.59
N GLU A 249 -10.46 -26.91 -42.03
CA GLU A 249 -10.29 -28.26 -42.57
C GLU A 249 -10.28 -29.32 -41.47
N GLU A 250 -10.85 -30.50 -41.77
CA GLU A 250 -10.79 -31.65 -40.88
C GLU A 250 -9.40 -32.26 -40.85
N VAL A 251 -8.91 -32.56 -39.65
CA VAL A 251 -7.60 -33.16 -39.41
C VAL A 251 -7.70 -34.38 -38.54
N VAL A 252 -6.74 -35.29 -38.69
CA VAL A 252 -6.59 -36.47 -37.87
C VAL A 252 -5.24 -36.43 -37.15
N VAL A 253 -5.23 -36.67 -35.85
CA VAL A 253 -4.00 -36.75 -35.04
C VAL A 253 -3.27 -38.04 -35.36
N ARG A 254 -2.01 -37.96 -35.80
CA ARG A 254 -1.15 -39.10 -36.10
C ARG A 254 -0.18 -39.44 -34.97
N ARG A 255 0.35 -38.42 -34.30
CA ARG A 255 1.24 -38.62 -33.16
C ARG A 255 1.26 -37.39 -32.26
N TYR A 256 1.72 -37.61 -31.04
CA TYR A 256 1.99 -36.55 -30.07
C TYR A 256 3.48 -36.60 -29.74
N GLU A 257 4.16 -35.45 -29.85
CA GLU A 257 5.58 -35.34 -29.54
C GLU A 257 5.91 -33.92 -29.11
N SER A 258 6.73 -33.76 -28.08
CA SER A 258 7.20 -32.46 -27.59
C SER A 258 6.06 -31.45 -27.27
N PHE A 259 4.99 -31.95 -26.62
CA PHE A 259 3.79 -31.15 -26.29
C PHE A 259 2.99 -30.61 -27.48
N GLN A 260 3.20 -31.15 -28.69
CA GLN A 260 2.50 -30.77 -29.93
C GLN A 260 1.85 -31.99 -30.59
N LEU A 261 0.68 -31.77 -31.18
CA LEU A 261 0.01 -32.78 -32.00
C LEU A 261 0.49 -32.71 -33.41
N TYR A 262 0.90 -33.82 -34.00
CA TYR A 262 1.17 -33.94 -35.43
C TYR A 262 -0.08 -34.44 -36.12
N VAL A 263 -0.60 -33.59 -37.04
CA VAL A 263 -1.88 -33.83 -37.69
C VAL A 263 -1.69 -33.94 -39.21
N VAL A 264 -2.58 -34.69 -39.84
CA VAL A 264 -2.72 -34.77 -41.30
C VAL A 264 -4.15 -34.40 -41.69
N ARG A 265 -4.31 -33.87 -42.92
CA ARG A 265 -5.64 -33.63 -43.48
C ARG A 265 -6.40 -34.95 -43.54
N LYS A 266 -7.66 -34.96 -43.14
CA LYS A 266 -8.55 -36.08 -43.28
C LYS A 266 -8.97 -36.18 -44.76
N GLY A 267 -8.50 -37.20 -45.43
CA GLY A 267 -8.83 -37.47 -46.86
C GLY A 267 -10.26 -37.94 -47.04
#